data_a541fb69b3bf84db347ea90c2ca4b41a
#
_entry.id   a541fb69b3bf84db347ea90c2ca4b41a
#
_cell.length_a   1.000
_cell.length_b   1.000
_cell.length_c   1.000
_cell.angle_alpha   90.00
_cell.angle_beta   90.00
_cell.angle_gamma   90.00
#
_symmetry.space_group_name_H-M   'P 1'
#
loop_
_entity.id
_entity.type
_entity.pdbx_description
1 polymer ?
#
loop_
_entity_poly.entity_id
_entity_poly.type
_entity_poly.pdbx_seq_one_letter_code
_entity_poly.pdbx_strand_id
1 'polypeptide(L)'
;MQATLRLPRRANYADYLAAEQTSECRHEFIDGVIVAMAGGSDEHNRITGRLAQLLGRRETGSCGYYPSDQRFWIASRARGRYSDGSIICGPPEHPAHDAQATTNPTVVIEVLSPSSEGDDDGEKRSDFQSLASLEAYVLVAQDQRRVKVYRRTEGEWGVTTYRDGDSFELPTLSSSIPVADIYERILDSTGKSLLR
;
A
#
# COMPACT_ATOMS: atom_id res chain seq x y z
N MET A 1 2.23 48.04 -13.70
CA MET A 1 3.13 46.86 -13.64
C MET A 1 2.32 45.71 -13.07
N GLN A 2 1.88 44.77 -13.92
CA GLN A 2 1.18 43.57 -13.45
C GLN A 2 2.24 42.57 -12.93
N ALA A 3 2.17 42.24 -11.65
CA ALA A 3 2.99 41.17 -11.08
C ALA A 3 2.51 39.82 -11.63
N THR A 4 3.31 39.21 -12.49
CA THR A 4 3.04 37.86 -12.99
C THR A 4 3.24 36.92 -11.83
N LEU A 5 2.14 36.35 -11.31
CA LEU A 5 2.16 35.28 -10.30
C LEU A 5 2.85 34.07 -10.94
N ARG A 6 4.12 33.82 -10.61
CA ARG A 6 4.78 32.57 -11.00
C ARG A 6 4.26 31.47 -10.07
N LEU A 7 3.39 30.60 -10.59
CA LEU A 7 3.05 29.35 -9.91
C LEU A 7 4.36 28.58 -9.67
N PRO A 8 4.53 27.92 -8.50
CA PRO A 8 5.69 27.10 -8.24
C PRO A 8 5.83 26.06 -9.36
N ARG A 9 7.06 25.86 -9.85
CA ARG A 9 7.36 24.85 -10.87
C ARG A 9 7.01 23.48 -10.30
N ARG A 10 6.16 22.72 -10.98
CA ARG A 10 5.93 21.31 -10.63
C ARG A 10 7.24 20.56 -10.79
N ALA A 11 7.54 19.67 -9.84
CA ALA A 11 8.67 18.77 -9.92
C ALA A 11 8.47 17.77 -11.07
N ASN A 12 9.56 17.29 -11.64
CA ASN A 12 9.54 16.11 -12.50
C ASN A 12 9.99 14.88 -11.69
N TYR A 13 9.92 13.69 -12.30
CA TYR A 13 10.27 12.46 -11.60
C TYR A 13 11.76 12.37 -11.25
N ALA A 14 12.65 13.00 -12.01
CA ALA A 14 14.08 13.06 -11.67
C ALA A 14 14.32 13.96 -10.44
N ASP A 15 13.59 15.07 -10.29
CA ASP A 15 13.61 15.91 -9.09
C ASP A 15 13.17 15.10 -7.86
N TYR A 16 12.13 14.26 -8.01
CA TYR A 16 11.66 13.34 -6.96
C TYR A 16 12.71 12.30 -6.58
N LEU A 17 13.33 11.63 -7.56
CA LEU A 17 14.39 10.65 -7.29
C LEU A 17 15.60 11.28 -6.56
N ALA A 18 15.96 12.51 -6.92
CA ALA A 18 17.03 13.23 -6.23
C ALA A 18 16.66 13.55 -4.76
N ALA A 19 15.39 13.90 -4.50
CA ALA A 19 14.88 14.10 -3.15
C ALA A 19 14.90 12.81 -2.32
N GLU A 20 14.44 11.68 -2.89
CA GLU A 20 14.46 10.36 -2.25
C GLU A 20 15.86 9.87 -1.87
N GLN A 21 16.89 10.24 -2.64
CA GLN A 21 18.28 9.86 -2.36
C GLN A 21 18.88 10.60 -1.16
N THR A 22 18.38 11.77 -0.83
CA THR A 22 18.97 12.67 0.18
C THR A 22 18.10 12.85 1.41
N SER A 23 16.82 12.45 1.34
CA SER A 23 15.87 12.60 2.44
C SER A 23 15.95 11.45 3.44
N GLU A 24 15.71 11.76 4.71
CA GLU A 24 15.55 10.77 5.79
C GLU A 24 14.13 10.16 5.84
N CYS A 25 13.17 10.75 5.12
CA CYS A 25 11.80 10.23 5.03
C CYS A 25 11.43 9.90 3.58
N ARG A 26 10.47 8.98 3.40
CA ARG A 26 9.93 8.61 2.09
C ARG A 26 8.95 9.66 1.60
N HIS A 27 8.87 9.80 0.27
CA HIS A 27 7.92 10.68 -0.40
C HIS A 27 7.20 9.94 -1.51
N GLU A 28 5.96 10.31 -1.75
CA GLU A 28 5.24 9.96 -2.95
C GLU A 28 5.39 11.05 -4.01
N PHE A 29 5.28 10.69 -5.27
CA PHE A 29 5.26 11.61 -6.40
C PHE A 29 3.89 11.60 -7.06
N ILE A 30 3.15 12.70 -6.92
CA ILE A 30 1.75 12.81 -7.36
C ILE A 30 1.58 14.08 -8.19
N ASP A 31 1.32 13.96 -9.49
CA ASP A 31 1.02 15.08 -10.38
C ASP A 31 2.05 16.23 -10.33
N GLY A 32 3.33 15.89 -10.17
CA GLY A 32 4.41 16.87 -10.07
C GLY A 32 4.59 17.47 -8.68
N VAL A 33 3.98 16.87 -7.66
CA VAL A 33 4.17 17.23 -6.26
C VAL A 33 4.91 16.10 -5.54
N ILE A 34 5.93 16.45 -4.76
CA ILE A 34 6.64 15.53 -3.87
C ILE A 34 5.98 15.65 -2.49
N VAL A 35 5.34 14.56 -2.04
CA VAL A 35 4.55 14.53 -0.82
C VAL A 35 5.25 13.66 0.22
N ALA A 36 5.66 14.25 1.33
CA ALA A 36 6.30 13.48 2.42
C ALA A 36 5.29 12.51 3.06
N MET A 37 5.72 11.28 3.29
CA MET A 37 4.92 10.28 4.00
C MET A 37 4.99 10.55 5.51
N ALA A 38 3.84 10.50 6.17
CA ALA A 38 3.76 10.58 7.63
C ALA A 38 4.12 9.23 8.26
N GLY A 39 4.66 9.24 9.46
CA GLY A 39 4.84 8.02 10.27
C GLY A 39 3.49 7.43 10.70
N GLY A 40 3.42 6.11 10.85
CA GLY A 40 2.24 5.42 11.35
C GLY A 40 2.11 5.48 12.88
N SER A 41 0.87 5.36 13.39
CA SER A 41 0.59 5.17 14.82
C SER A 41 1.09 3.80 15.32
N ASP A 42 1.06 3.57 16.63
CA ASP A 42 1.42 2.27 17.20
C ASP A 42 0.52 1.15 16.70
N GLU A 43 -0.80 1.41 16.59
CA GLU A 43 -1.77 0.47 16.03
C GLU A 43 -1.45 0.12 14.59
N HIS A 44 -1.19 1.13 13.75
CA HIS A 44 -0.82 0.97 12.36
C HIS A 44 0.43 0.09 12.22
N ASN A 45 1.50 0.43 12.94
CA ASN A 45 2.76 -0.30 12.90
C ASN A 45 2.61 -1.75 13.39
N ARG A 46 1.80 -2.00 14.42
CA ARG A 46 1.52 -3.34 14.93
C ARG A 46 0.76 -4.19 13.93
N ILE A 47 -0.27 -3.62 13.29
CA ILE A 47 -1.07 -4.30 12.26
C ILE A 47 -0.20 -4.60 11.04
N THR A 48 0.60 -3.65 10.57
CA THR A 48 1.53 -3.84 9.43
C THR A 48 2.53 -4.95 9.72
N GLY A 49 3.14 -4.95 10.92
CA GLY A 49 4.04 -6.02 11.34
C GLY A 49 3.37 -7.40 11.42
N ARG A 50 2.10 -7.44 11.87
CA ARG A 50 1.32 -8.68 11.92
C ARG A 50 0.98 -9.20 10.52
N LEU A 51 0.60 -8.32 9.60
CA LEU A 51 0.36 -8.66 8.20
C LEU A 51 1.61 -9.27 7.55
N ALA A 52 2.80 -8.67 7.76
CA ALA A 52 4.05 -9.22 7.26
C ALA A 52 4.30 -10.66 7.73
N GLN A 53 4.05 -10.95 9.02
CA GLN A 53 4.19 -12.29 9.58
C GLN A 53 3.17 -13.29 9.01
N LEU A 54 1.92 -12.86 8.86
CA LEU A 54 0.84 -13.73 8.38
C LEU A 54 1.00 -14.05 6.89
N LEU A 55 1.33 -13.05 6.08
CA LEU A 55 1.40 -13.19 4.63
C LEU A 55 2.69 -13.87 4.21
N GLY A 56 3.84 -13.48 4.78
CA GLY A 56 5.13 -14.11 4.46
C GLY A 56 5.20 -15.59 4.79
N ARG A 57 4.37 -16.10 5.73
CA ARG A 57 4.29 -17.55 6.00
C ARG A 57 3.36 -18.32 5.06
N ARG A 58 2.56 -17.63 4.26
CA ARG A 58 1.54 -18.22 3.39
C ARG A 58 1.85 -18.04 1.90
N GLU A 59 3.03 -17.50 1.59
CA GLU A 59 3.50 -17.34 0.21
C GLU A 59 3.48 -18.68 -0.54
N THR A 60 3.12 -18.62 -1.82
CA THR A 60 3.09 -19.80 -2.69
C THR A 60 3.88 -19.55 -3.98
N GLY A 61 4.52 -20.60 -4.46
CA GLY A 61 5.22 -20.56 -5.75
C GLY A 61 6.31 -19.50 -5.80
N SER A 62 6.20 -18.60 -6.75
CA SER A 62 7.16 -17.50 -6.99
C SER A 62 6.71 -16.16 -6.38
N CYS A 63 5.72 -16.17 -5.48
CA CYS A 63 5.23 -14.95 -4.83
C CYS A 63 6.02 -14.63 -3.56
N GLY A 64 6.35 -13.36 -3.36
CA GLY A 64 7.03 -12.85 -2.17
C GLY A 64 6.34 -11.62 -1.59
N TYR A 65 6.32 -11.51 -0.24
CA TYR A 65 5.83 -10.33 0.47
C TYR A 65 6.91 -9.24 0.53
N TYR A 66 6.52 -8.01 0.25
CA TYR A 66 7.37 -6.82 0.32
C TYR A 66 6.75 -5.82 1.31
N PRO A 67 7.54 -5.30 2.27
CA PRO A 67 7.08 -4.33 3.26
C PRO A 67 6.97 -2.91 2.68
N SER A 68 6.66 -1.95 3.55
CA SER A 68 6.35 -0.56 3.20
C SER A 68 7.44 0.24 2.46
N ASP A 69 8.66 -0.25 2.43
CA ASP A 69 9.77 0.41 1.71
C ASP A 69 9.75 0.17 0.19
N GLN A 70 8.85 -0.68 -0.31
CA GLN A 70 8.73 -0.94 -1.73
C GLN A 70 8.02 0.21 -2.44
N ARG A 71 8.78 0.90 -3.32
CA ARG A 71 8.23 1.94 -4.19
C ARG A 71 7.60 1.34 -5.44
N PHE A 72 6.48 1.91 -5.89
CA PHE A 72 5.79 1.53 -7.11
C PHE A 72 5.73 2.69 -8.10
N TRP A 73 5.96 2.39 -9.37
CA TRP A 73 5.74 3.32 -10.47
C TRP A 73 4.43 3.01 -11.19
N ILE A 74 3.51 3.97 -11.17
CA ILE A 74 2.21 3.91 -11.84
C ILE A 74 2.34 4.60 -13.20
N ALA A 75 2.73 3.84 -14.22
CA ALA A 75 3.09 4.39 -15.52
C ALA A 75 1.94 5.15 -16.21
N SER A 76 0.70 4.65 -16.10
CA SER A 76 -0.50 5.27 -16.70
C SER A 76 -0.80 6.67 -16.16
N ARG A 77 -0.28 7.01 -14.98
CA ARG A 77 -0.50 8.29 -14.31
C ARG A 77 0.78 9.06 -14.02
N ALA A 78 1.94 8.51 -14.39
CA ALA A 78 3.26 9.05 -14.08
C ALA A 78 3.43 9.40 -12.58
N ARG A 79 3.05 8.47 -11.69
CA ARG A 79 3.10 8.62 -10.23
C ARG A 79 4.02 7.62 -9.58
N GLY A 80 4.71 8.04 -8.52
CA GLY A 80 5.46 7.18 -7.59
C GLY A 80 4.67 7.01 -6.30
N ARG A 81 4.32 5.78 -5.94
CA ARG A 81 3.53 5.45 -4.75
C ARG A 81 4.28 4.44 -3.87
N TYR A 82 3.92 4.41 -2.59
CA TYR A 82 4.27 3.36 -1.64
C TYR A 82 3.02 2.70 -1.10
N SER A 83 3.17 1.51 -0.52
CA SER A 83 2.08 0.83 0.19
C SER A 83 2.59 0.33 1.54
N ASP A 84 1.68 -0.01 2.46
CA ASP A 84 2.07 -0.61 3.76
C ASP A 84 2.55 -2.05 3.62
N GLY A 85 2.15 -2.72 2.54
CA GLY A 85 2.63 -4.03 2.16
C GLY A 85 2.17 -4.43 0.77
N SER A 86 2.90 -5.35 0.15
CA SER A 86 2.54 -5.86 -1.16
C SER A 86 2.99 -7.29 -1.35
N ILE A 87 2.41 -7.98 -2.33
CA ILE A 87 2.86 -9.29 -2.80
C ILE A 87 3.16 -9.15 -4.29
N ILE A 88 4.34 -9.61 -4.69
CA ILE A 88 4.79 -9.65 -6.07
C ILE A 88 5.00 -11.11 -6.43
N CYS A 89 4.38 -11.57 -7.53
CA CYS A 89 4.54 -12.92 -8.05
C CYS A 89 5.43 -12.89 -9.30
N GLY A 90 6.40 -13.77 -9.33
CA GLY A 90 7.46 -13.77 -10.34
C GLY A 90 8.53 -12.70 -10.09
N PRO A 91 9.43 -12.46 -11.07
CA PRO A 91 10.46 -11.46 -10.94
C PRO A 91 9.87 -10.04 -10.84
N PRO A 92 10.35 -9.19 -9.91
CA PRO A 92 9.99 -7.77 -9.91
C PRO A 92 10.39 -7.09 -11.23
N GLU A 93 9.48 -6.34 -11.82
CA GLU A 93 9.70 -5.56 -13.02
C GLU A 93 9.96 -4.10 -12.66
N HIS A 94 11.00 -3.51 -13.26
CA HIS A 94 11.41 -2.15 -12.95
C HIS A 94 11.31 -1.24 -14.19
N PRO A 95 10.84 0.01 -14.04
CA PRO A 95 10.89 0.96 -15.14
C PRO A 95 12.36 1.36 -15.43
N ALA A 96 12.69 1.61 -16.70
CA ALA A 96 14.07 1.90 -17.11
C ALA A 96 14.71 3.11 -16.39
N HIS A 97 13.91 4.01 -15.86
CA HIS A 97 14.36 5.26 -15.21
C HIS A 97 14.42 5.15 -13.68
N ASP A 98 13.97 4.04 -13.07
CA ASP A 98 14.02 3.82 -11.62
C ASP A 98 14.13 2.32 -11.29
N ALA A 99 15.34 1.85 -11.06
CA ALA A 99 15.61 0.46 -10.71
C ALA A 99 15.11 0.06 -9.30
N GLN A 100 14.69 0.99 -8.47
CA GLN A 100 14.15 0.73 -7.12
C GLN A 100 12.62 0.71 -7.09
N ALA A 101 11.95 1.25 -8.10
CA ALA A 101 10.51 1.14 -8.21
C ALA A 101 10.11 -0.17 -8.90
N THR A 102 8.97 -0.71 -8.53
CA THR A 102 8.37 -1.90 -9.13
C THR A 102 7.08 -1.53 -9.87
N THR A 103 6.75 -2.25 -10.94
CA THR A 103 5.56 -1.97 -11.77
C THR A 103 4.53 -3.09 -11.76
N ASN A 104 4.85 -4.25 -11.16
CA ASN A 104 4.02 -5.46 -11.24
C ASN A 104 3.60 -6.07 -9.89
N PRO A 105 3.03 -5.27 -8.93
CA PRO A 105 2.44 -5.89 -7.75
C PRO A 105 1.23 -6.74 -8.13
N THR A 106 1.08 -7.89 -7.48
CA THR A 106 -0.10 -8.76 -7.60
C THR A 106 -1.15 -8.41 -6.54
N VAL A 107 -0.70 -8.10 -5.33
CA VAL A 107 -1.54 -7.62 -4.23
C VAL A 107 -0.91 -6.37 -3.61
N VAL A 108 -1.73 -5.39 -3.30
CA VAL A 108 -1.34 -4.20 -2.52
C VAL A 108 -2.20 -4.14 -1.27
N ILE A 109 -1.60 -3.74 -0.14
CA ILE A 109 -2.23 -3.70 1.16
C ILE A 109 -1.95 -2.35 1.81
N GLU A 110 -3.00 -1.71 2.31
CA GLU A 110 -2.94 -0.47 3.09
C GLU A 110 -3.60 -0.67 4.45
N VAL A 111 -3.00 -0.13 5.48
CA VAL A 111 -3.57 -0.06 6.84
C VAL A 111 -4.12 1.34 7.04
N LEU A 112 -5.45 1.46 7.04
CA LEU A 112 -6.14 2.74 7.06
C LEU A 112 -5.91 3.50 8.36
N SER A 113 -5.43 4.74 8.25
CA SER A 113 -5.42 5.71 9.32
C SER A 113 -6.51 6.76 9.09
N PRO A 114 -6.98 7.49 10.13
CA PRO A 114 -7.97 8.55 9.94
C PRO A 114 -7.54 9.65 8.96
N SER A 115 -6.22 9.83 8.77
CA SER A 115 -5.66 10.83 7.85
C SER A 115 -5.48 10.33 6.42
N SER A 116 -5.34 9.00 6.20
CA SER A 116 -5.06 8.41 4.90
C SER A 116 -6.24 7.70 4.26
N GLU A 117 -7.30 7.35 5.04
CA GLU A 117 -8.44 6.54 4.56
C GLU A 117 -9.06 7.10 3.26
N GLY A 118 -9.18 8.43 3.14
CA GLY A 118 -9.76 9.07 1.96
C GLY A 118 -8.92 8.89 0.69
N ASP A 119 -7.59 8.94 0.79
CA ASP A 119 -6.68 8.71 -0.34
C ASP A 119 -6.55 7.21 -0.62
N ASP A 120 -6.34 6.40 0.42
CA ASP A 120 -6.14 4.96 0.31
C ASP A 120 -7.35 4.23 -0.30
N ASP A 121 -8.60 4.63 0.07
CA ASP A 121 -9.84 4.11 -0.53
C ASP A 121 -10.34 4.95 -1.72
N GLY A 122 -9.54 5.86 -2.20
CA GLY A 122 -9.85 6.80 -3.27
C GLY A 122 -8.85 6.78 -4.42
N GLU A 123 -8.05 7.84 -4.48
CA GLU A 123 -7.12 8.09 -5.59
C GLU A 123 -5.98 7.07 -5.63
N LYS A 124 -5.36 6.77 -4.50
CA LYS A 124 -4.28 5.80 -4.39
C LYS A 124 -4.72 4.39 -4.82
N ARG A 125 -5.91 3.95 -4.39
CA ARG A 125 -6.53 2.71 -4.89
C ARG A 125 -6.70 2.74 -6.40
N SER A 126 -7.22 3.83 -6.95
CA SER A 126 -7.41 3.98 -8.39
C SER A 126 -6.09 3.96 -9.17
N ASP A 127 -5.00 4.52 -8.58
CA ASP A 127 -3.65 4.44 -9.15
C ASP A 127 -3.21 2.98 -9.25
N PHE A 128 -3.25 2.22 -8.15
CA PHE A 128 -2.85 0.82 -8.15
C PHE A 128 -3.74 -0.06 -9.03
N GLN A 129 -5.06 0.17 -9.02
CA GLN A 129 -6.01 -0.59 -9.87
C GLN A 129 -5.75 -0.40 -11.37
N SER A 130 -5.04 0.65 -11.79
CA SER A 130 -4.64 0.85 -13.18
C SER A 130 -3.49 -0.07 -13.64
N LEU A 131 -2.79 -0.74 -12.71
CA LEU A 131 -1.75 -1.71 -13.03
C LEU A 131 -2.40 -3.03 -13.48
N ALA A 132 -1.96 -3.54 -14.65
CA ALA A 132 -2.51 -4.77 -15.22
C ALA A 132 -2.24 -6.00 -14.33
N SER A 133 -1.12 -6.02 -13.62
CA SER A 133 -0.70 -7.10 -12.73
C SER A 133 -1.50 -7.20 -11.44
N LEU A 134 -2.18 -6.10 -11.02
CA LEU A 134 -2.87 -6.08 -9.73
C LEU A 134 -4.13 -6.92 -9.78
N GLU A 135 -4.23 -7.91 -8.91
CA GLU A 135 -5.38 -8.80 -8.75
C GLU A 135 -6.21 -8.47 -7.51
N ALA A 136 -5.56 -7.96 -6.44
CA ALA A 136 -6.26 -7.55 -5.23
C ALA A 136 -5.66 -6.28 -4.61
N TYR A 137 -6.55 -5.43 -4.07
CA TYR A 137 -6.19 -4.27 -3.25
C TYR A 137 -6.93 -4.39 -1.92
N VAL A 138 -6.17 -4.41 -0.82
CA VAL A 138 -6.66 -4.75 0.52
C VAL A 138 -6.54 -3.54 1.43
N LEU A 139 -7.63 -3.18 2.07
CA LEU A 139 -7.68 -2.11 3.07
C LEU A 139 -7.98 -2.71 4.44
N VAL A 140 -7.10 -2.50 5.39
CA VAL A 140 -7.20 -3.00 6.77
C VAL A 140 -7.44 -1.82 7.70
N ALA A 141 -8.59 -1.78 8.39
CA ALA A 141 -8.88 -0.71 9.34
C ALA A 141 -7.98 -0.83 10.58
N GLN A 142 -7.43 0.29 11.08
CA GLN A 142 -6.60 0.25 12.29
C GLN A 142 -7.41 0.37 13.59
N ASP A 143 -8.65 0.84 13.51
CA ASP A 143 -9.51 1.16 14.66
C ASP A 143 -10.58 0.10 14.94
N GLN A 144 -10.80 -0.82 14.02
CA GLN A 144 -11.80 -1.87 14.12
C GLN A 144 -11.41 -3.11 13.32
N ARG A 145 -11.93 -4.27 13.71
CA ARG A 145 -11.70 -5.54 13.00
C ARG A 145 -12.48 -5.58 11.70
N ARG A 146 -11.95 -4.93 10.68
CA ARG A 146 -12.56 -4.82 9.36
C ARG A 146 -11.49 -4.82 8.27
N VAL A 147 -11.72 -5.64 7.24
CA VAL A 147 -10.90 -5.71 6.04
C VAL A 147 -11.80 -5.54 4.82
N LYS A 148 -11.45 -4.62 3.93
CA LYS A 148 -12.05 -4.49 2.61
C LYS A 148 -11.10 -5.10 1.58
N VAL A 149 -11.59 -6.00 0.74
CA VAL A 149 -10.82 -6.57 -0.37
C VAL A 149 -11.47 -6.18 -1.67
N TYR A 150 -10.77 -5.37 -2.44
CA TYR A 150 -11.08 -5.15 -3.85
C TYR A 150 -10.38 -6.24 -4.64
N ARG A 151 -11.12 -6.99 -5.46
CA ARG A 151 -10.58 -8.08 -6.28
C ARG A 151 -10.95 -7.88 -7.73
N ARG A 152 -9.99 -8.13 -8.61
CA ARG A 152 -10.23 -8.13 -10.05
C ARG A 152 -10.70 -9.54 -10.48
N THR A 153 -11.85 -9.62 -11.12
CA THR A 153 -12.40 -10.85 -11.69
C THR A 153 -12.86 -10.54 -13.10
N GLU A 154 -12.33 -11.24 -14.09
CA GLU A 154 -12.65 -11.03 -15.52
C GLU A 154 -12.48 -9.57 -15.98
N GLY A 155 -11.50 -8.87 -15.39
CA GLY A 155 -11.19 -7.47 -15.70
C GLY A 155 -11.96 -6.43 -14.89
N GLU A 156 -13.02 -6.82 -14.19
CA GLU A 156 -13.87 -5.95 -13.38
C GLU A 156 -13.45 -5.97 -11.89
N TRP A 157 -13.64 -4.85 -11.20
CA TRP A 157 -13.34 -4.72 -9.77
C TRP A 157 -14.59 -4.89 -8.92
N GLY A 158 -14.62 -5.98 -8.13
CA GLY A 158 -15.59 -6.18 -7.06
C GLY A 158 -15.01 -5.84 -5.70
N VAL A 159 -15.86 -5.52 -4.70
CA VAL A 159 -15.44 -5.27 -3.33
C VAL A 159 -16.23 -6.11 -2.35
N THR A 160 -15.53 -6.71 -1.38
CA THR A 160 -16.13 -7.43 -0.27
C THR A 160 -15.56 -6.92 1.04
N THR A 161 -16.42 -6.73 2.05
CA THR A 161 -16.01 -6.33 3.39
C THR A 161 -16.13 -7.53 4.32
N TYR A 162 -15.03 -7.82 5.02
CA TYR A 162 -14.91 -8.89 6.02
C TYR A 162 -14.80 -8.28 7.42
N ARG A 163 -15.38 -8.94 8.41
CA ARG A 163 -15.45 -8.51 9.81
C ARG A 163 -14.92 -9.59 10.74
N ASP A 164 -14.93 -9.33 12.03
CA ASP A 164 -14.58 -10.34 13.03
C ASP A 164 -15.43 -11.61 12.86
N GLY A 165 -14.79 -12.77 12.86
CA GLY A 165 -15.40 -14.07 12.56
C GLY A 165 -15.35 -14.48 11.09
N ASP A 166 -15.09 -13.55 10.15
CA ASP A 166 -14.92 -13.85 8.74
C ASP A 166 -13.47 -14.26 8.42
N SER A 167 -13.30 -14.90 7.25
CA SER A 167 -12.00 -15.16 6.62
C SER A 167 -12.05 -14.75 5.17
N PHE A 168 -10.93 -14.29 4.63
CA PHE A 168 -10.79 -13.96 3.20
C PHE A 168 -9.61 -14.68 2.56
N GLU A 169 -9.64 -14.80 1.26
CA GLU A 169 -8.59 -15.42 0.46
C GLU A 169 -7.93 -14.36 -0.41
N LEU A 170 -6.65 -14.55 -0.71
CA LEU A 170 -5.92 -13.79 -1.73
C LEU A 170 -5.39 -14.78 -2.76
N PRO A 171 -5.36 -14.42 -4.06
CA PRO A 171 -4.98 -15.33 -5.14
C PRO A 171 -3.58 -15.92 -4.98
N THR A 172 -2.72 -15.22 -4.25
CA THR A 172 -1.30 -15.51 -4.07
C THR A 172 -0.98 -16.35 -2.84
N LEU A 173 -1.99 -16.76 -2.07
CA LEU A 173 -1.79 -17.43 -0.79
C LEU A 173 -2.38 -18.84 -0.79
N SER A 174 -1.72 -19.75 -0.04
CA SER A 174 -2.11 -21.15 0.08
C SER A 174 -3.34 -21.41 0.96
N SER A 175 -3.77 -20.40 1.72
CA SER A 175 -4.87 -20.56 2.69
C SER A 175 -5.57 -19.24 2.96
N SER A 176 -6.81 -19.32 3.42
CA SER A 176 -7.58 -18.16 3.87
C SER A 176 -6.95 -17.49 5.10
N ILE A 177 -7.24 -16.21 5.26
CA ILE A 177 -6.77 -15.39 6.38
C ILE A 177 -7.99 -15.05 7.24
N PRO A 178 -8.08 -15.57 8.48
CA PRO A 178 -9.08 -15.09 9.43
C PRO A 178 -8.84 -13.61 9.76
N VAL A 179 -9.88 -12.80 9.75
CA VAL A 179 -9.77 -11.37 10.13
C VAL A 179 -9.20 -11.24 11.54
N ALA A 180 -9.63 -12.10 12.48
CA ALA A 180 -9.12 -12.11 13.84
C ALA A 180 -7.59 -12.25 13.95
N ASP A 181 -6.95 -13.01 13.03
CA ASP A 181 -5.50 -13.22 13.04
C ASP A 181 -4.72 -11.93 12.78
N ILE A 182 -5.25 -11.01 11.98
CA ILE A 182 -4.63 -9.71 11.68
C ILE A 182 -4.56 -8.85 12.93
N TYR A 183 -5.60 -8.93 13.76
CA TYR A 183 -5.75 -8.10 14.95
C TYR A 183 -5.32 -8.80 16.24
N GLU A 184 -4.71 -9.99 16.13
CA GLU A 184 -4.21 -10.71 17.28
C GLU A 184 -3.03 -9.98 17.93
N ARG A 185 -3.12 -9.74 19.26
CA ARG A 185 -2.05 -9.12 20.06
C ARG A 185 -1.65 -7.71 19.57
N ILE A 186 -2.59 -6.93 19.06
CA ILE A 186 -2.38 -5.50 18.81
C ILE A 186 -2.42 -4.78 20.16
N LEU A 187 -1.29 -4.82 20.87
CA LEU A 187 -1.14 -4.38 22.26
C LEU A 187 -0.07 -3.29 22.36
N ASP A 188 -0.26 -2.36 23.31
CA ASP A 188 0.78 -1.41 23.72
C ASP A 188 1.90 -2.08 24.54
N SER A 189 2.88 -1.30 24.99
CA SER A 189 4.00 -1.80 25.81
C SER A 189 3.59 -2.32 27.19
N THR A 190 2.38 -2.00 27.65
CA THR A 190 1.81 -2.47 28.94
C THR A 190 0.95 -3.72 28.77
N GLY A 191 0.73 -4.18 27.55
CA GLY A 191 -0.14 -5.33 27.22
C GLY A 191 -1.62 -4.97 27.09
N LYS A 192 -1.98 -3.69 27.06
CA LYS A 192 -3.35 -3.23 26.84
C LYS A 192 -3.66 -3.20 25.34
N SER A 193 -4.90 -3.57 24.96
CA SER A 193 -5.36 -3.50 23.57
C SER A 193 -5.28 -2.08 23.02
N LEU A 194 -4.70 -1.91 21.85
CA LEU A 194 -4.69 -0.69 21.07
C LEU A 194 -5.98 -0.55 20.23
N LEU A 195 -6.72 -1.65 20.02
CA LEU A 195 -7.99 -1.63 19.31
C LEU A 195 -9.09 -1.05 20.20
N ARG A 196 -9.90 -0.18 19.66
CA ARG A 196 -11.02 0.47 20.35
C ARG A 196 -12.32 -0.32 20.25
#